data_765067bc5a779b2993f3c20b3d799500
#
_entry.id   765067bc5a779b2993f3c20b3d799500
#
_cell.length_a   1.000
_cell.length_b   1.000
_cell.length_c   1.000
_cell.angle_alpha   90.00
_cell.angle_beta   90.00
_cell.angle_gamma   90.00
#
_symmetry.space_group_name_H-M   'P 1'
#
loop_
_entity.id
_entity.type
_entity.pdbx_description
1 polymer ?
#
loop_
_entity_poly.entity_id
_entity_poly.type
_entity_poly.pdbx_seq_one_letter_code
_entity_poly.pdbx_strand_id
1 'polypeptide(L)'
;MSEARAIIAKNMNLSESDLAEMLGSGKQSKFDNRVAWAKSYFTQAKVLEAPRRGYFKITDRGVQLLNEKHDRIDVKILNRFPEFVEFHTAKADKGDSVDDISDSADTTETPEESLEKAYQSIRNDLSSAVLAKVKTNTPKFFENLVIDLMISLGYGGSRKDAGKSIGQSGDEGIDGIIKEDMLGLDVIYIQAKRWEGTVGRPEIQKFVGALHGKRAKKGVFITTGKFSQDAIAYVETIDPKVILIDGRQLAELMIDHNLGVSTSNSYEIKKMDSDYFDETE
;
A
#
# COMPACT_ATOMS: atom_id res chain seq x y z
N MET A 1 22.06 -17.88 6.16
CA MET A 1 21.27 -16.62 6.22
C MET A 1 20.26 -16.60 7.36
N SER A 2 19.44 -17.63 7.57
CA SER A 2 18.47 -17.66 8.70
C SER A 2 19.15 -17.52 10.07
N GLU A 3 20.23 -18.28 10.28
CA GLU A 3 21.02 -18.23 11.51
C GLU A 3 21.61 -16.83 11.78
N ALA A 4 22.19 -16.19 10.74
CA ALA A 4 22.74 -14.84 10.88
C ALA A 4 21.65 -13.81 11.21
N ARG A 5 20.48 -13.91 10.61
CA ARG A 5 19.33 -13.04 10.92
C ARG A 5 18.92 -13.17 12.39
N ALA A 6 18.82 -14.39 12.89
CA ALA A 6 18.48 -14.65 14.29
C ALA A 6 19.50 -14.03 15.25
N ILE A 7 20.81 -14.18 14.95
CA ILE A 7 21.89 -13.59 15.75
C ILE A 7 21.82 -12.05 15.70
N ILE A 8 21.65 -11.47 14.52
CA ILE A 8 21.58 -10.01 14.35
C ILE A 8 20.36 -9.47 15.10
N ALA A 9 19.18 -10.07 14.93
CA ALA A 9 17.97 -9.66 15.63
C ALA A 9 18.16 -9.65 17.15
N LYS A 10 18.78 -10.70 17.70
CA LYS A 10 19.10 -10.82 19.12
C LYS A 10 20.08 -9.73 19.57
N ASN A 11 21.16 -9.51 18.81
CA ASN A 11 22.19 -8.54 19.17
C ASN A 11 21.68 -7.08 19.11
N MET A 12 20.72 -6.82 18.23
CA MET A 12 20.08 -5.51 18.10
C MET A 12 18.86 -5.34 19.04
N ASN A 13 18.53 -6.36 19.85
CA ASN A 13 17.38 -6.37 20.74
C ASN A 13 16.06 -6.01 20.03
N LEU A 14 15.86 -6.51 18.80
CA LEU A 14 14.65 -6.25 18.03
C LEU A 14 13.45 -6.96 18.67
N SER A 15 12.33 -6.25 18.76
CA SER A 15 11.07 -6.81 19.23
C SER A 15 10.40 -7.69 18.15
N GLU A 16 9.41 -8.49 18.55
CA GLU A 16 8.61 -9.27 17.59
C GLU A 16 7.89 -8.36 16.58
N SER A 17 7.46 -7.18 17.01
CA SER A 17 6.84 -6.18 16.12
C SER A 17 7.82 -5.65 15.08
N ASP A 18 9.09 -5.39 15.45
CA ASP A 18 10.13 -4.95 14.51
C ASP A 18 10.44 -6.02 13.46
N LEU A 19 10.46 -7.28 13.87
CA LEU A 19 10.69 -8.41 12.97
C LEU A 19 9.50 -8.71 12.04
N ALA A 20 8.29 -8.41 12.49
CA ALA A 20 7.05 -8.59 11.75
C ALA A 20 6.73 -7.42 10.81
N GLU A 21 7.43 -6.28 10.93
CA GLU A 21 7.20 -5.12 10.07
C GLU A 21 7.54 -5.45 8.62
N MET A 22 6.50 -5.41 7.75
CA MET A 22 6.62 -5.77 6.34
C MET A 22 6.94 -4.56 5.47
N LEU A 23 7.60 -4.79 4.33
CA LEU A 23 7.59 -3.83 3.22
C LEU A 23 6.15 -3.66 2.70
N GLY A 24 5.85 -2.53 2.08
CA GLY A 24 4.53 -2.24 1.54
C GLY A 24 4.02 -3.28 0.53
N SER A 25 4.92 -3.99 -0.15
CA SER A 25 4.59 -5.13 -1.00
C SER A 25 4.01 -6.34 -0.24
N GLY A 26 4.13 -6.39 1.09
CA GLY A 26 3.70 -7.52 1.93
C GLY A 26 4.45 -8.84 1.71
N LYS A 27 5.52 -8.84 0.90
CA LYS A 27 6.24 -10.08 0.53
C LYS A 27 7.47 -10.38 1.37
N GLN A 28 8.03 -9.38 2.04
CA GLN A 28 9.26 -9.49 2.82
C GLN A 28 9.23 -8.53 4.00
N SER A 29 9.82 -8.95 5.16
CA SER A 29 9.97 -8.01 6.28
C SER A 29 11.07 -6.98 5.98
N LYS A 30 10.92 -5.78 6.53
CA LYS A 30 11.92 -4.71 6.43
C LYS A 30 13.28 -5.15 6.98
N PHE A 31 13.26 -5.87 8.11
CA PHE A 31 14.48 -6.40 8.69
C PHE A 31 15.20 -7.36 7.73
N ASP A 32 14.49 -8.32 7.16
CA ASP A 32 15.06 -9.28 6.22
C ASP A 32 15.60 -8.61 4.95
N ASN A 33 14.90 -7.59 4.47
CA ASN A 33 15.33 -6.79 3.33
C ASN A 33 16.64 -6.05 3.63
N ARG A 34 16.71 -5.34 4.77
CA ARG A 34 17.91 -4.61 5.19
C ARG A 34 19.12 -5.51 5.38
N VAL A 35 18.94 -6.68 5.99
CA VAL A 35 20.02 -7.69 6.15
C VAL A 35 20.48 -8.20 4.78
N ALA A 36 19.56 -8.42 3.85
CA ALA A 36 19.91 -8.87 2.50
C ALA A 36 20.72 -7.81 1.74
N TRP A 37 20.32 -6.53 1.82
CA TRP A 37 21.03 -5.42 1.20
C TRP A 37 22.41 -5.19 1.84
N ALA A 38 22.51 -5.21 3.16
CA ALA A 38 23.80 -5.08 3.84
C ALA A 38 24.77 -6.18 3.39
N LYS A 39 24.30 -7.45 3.35
CA LYS A 39 25.11 -8.56 2.81
C LYS A 39 25.54 -8.27 1.36
N SER A 40 24.62 -7.85 0.50
CA SER A 40 24.94 -7.56 -0.92
C SER A 40 26.02 -6.48 -1.02
N TYR A 41 25.87 -5.37 -0.34
CA TYR A 41 26.83 -4.27 -0.38
C TYR A 41 28.19 -4.65 0.19
N PHE A 42 28.23 -5.38 1.30
CA PHE A 42 29.48 -5.87 1.86
C PHE A 42 30.17 -6.88 0.97
N THR A 43 29.44 -7.69 0.22
CA THR A 43 30.02 -8.62 -0.76
C THR A 43 30.59 -7.84 -1.95
N GLN A 44 29.90 -6.82 -2.46
CA GLN A 44 30.42 -5.98 -3.56
C GLN A 44 31.66 -5.16 -3.13
N ALA A 45 31.69 -4.67 -1.89
CA ALA A 45 32.86 -4.00 -1.31
C ALA A 45 34.01 -4.96 -0.97
N LYS A 46 33.85 -6.29 -1.19
CA LYS A 46 34.83 -7.32 -0.82
C LYS A 46 35.16 -7.35 0.67
N VAL A 47 34.29 -6.87 1.53
CA VAL A 47 34.41 -7.03 3.01
C VAL A 47 33.79 -8.32 3.50
N LEU A 48 32.89 -8.90 2.73
CA LEU A 48 32.40 -10.27 2.87
C LEU A 48 32.65 -11.06 1.59
N GLU A 49 32.88 -12.37 1.73
CA GLU A 49 32.91 -13.35 0.65
C GLU A 49 31.88 -14.45 0.87
N ALA A 50 31.37 -15.04 -0.21
CA ALA A 50 30.42 -16.15 -0.18
C ALA A 50 31.09 -17.40 -0.75
N PRO A 51 31.79 -18.20 0.10
CA PRO A 51 32.55 -19.36 -0.38
C PRO A 51 31.66 -20.50 -0.94
N ARG A 52 30.41 -20.55 -0.50
CA ARG A 52 29.39 -21.49 -1.01
C ARG A 52 27.99 -20.95 -0.69
N ARG A 53 26.98 -21.50 -1.35
CA ARG A 53 25.57 -21.12 -1.14
C ARG A 53 25.18 -21.13 0.35
N GLY A 54 24.55 -20.07 0.80
CA GLY A 54 24.09 -19.92 2.18
C GLY A 54 25.15 -19.58 3.21
N TYR A 55 26.44 -19.61 2.84
CA TYR A 55 27.55 -19.25 3.72
C TYR A 55 28.19 -17.95 3.29
N PHE A 56 28.65 -17.20 4.27
CA PHE A 56 29.47 -16.02 4.04
C PHE A 56 30.47 -15.87 5.18
N LYS A 57 31.61 -15.27 4.85
CA LYS A 57 32.73 -15.10 5.74
C LYS A 57 33.28 -13.69 5.59
N ILE A 58 33.74 -13.11 6.69
CA ILE A 58 34.46 -11.85 6.66
C ILE A 58 35.83 -12.03 6.03
N THR A 59 36.22 -11.08 5.18
CA THR A 59 37.55 -11.05 4.55
C THR A 59 38.53 -10.27 5.42
N ASP A 60 39.84 -10.33 5.09
CA ASP A 60 40.87 -9.51 5.76
C ASP A 60 40.55 -8.01 5.67
N ARG A 61 40.03 -7.56 4.51
CA ARG A 61 39.52 -6.19 4.32
C ARG A 61 38.37 -5.87 5.29
N GLY A 62 37.44 -6.80 5.47
CA GLY A 62 36.34 -6.66 6.41
C GLY A 62 36.81 -6.56 7.87
N VAL A 63 37.84 -7.36 8.24
CA VAL A 63 38.45 -7.29 9.57
C VAL A 63 39.16 -5.94 9.79
N GLN A 64 39.86 -5.44 8.78
CA GLN A 64 40.49 -4.10 8.83
C GLN A 64 39.42 -3.00 9.05
N LEU A 65 38.32 -3.04 8.28
CA LEU A 65 37.23 -2.10 8.42
C LEU A 65 36.59 -2.12 9.82
N LEU A 66 36.43 -3.30 10.43
CA LEU A 66 35.92 -3.43 11.81
C LEU A 66 36.89 -2.84 12.83
N ASN A 67 38.21 -2.98 12.61
CA ASN A 67 39.23 -2.43 13.51
C ASN A 67 39.30 -0.90 13.47
N GLU A 68 38.75 -0.26 12.42
CA GLU A 68 38.63 1.21 12.34
C GLU A 68 37.56 1.75 13.33
N LYS A 69 36.75 0.90 13.93
CA LYS A 69 35.73 1.21 14.96
C LYS A 69 34.79 2.35 14.55
N HIS A 70 34.27 2.29 13.33
CA HIS A 70 33.23 3.20 12.90
C HIS A 70 31.94 2.98 13.70
N ASP A 71 31.27 4.03 14.10
CA ASP A 71 29.95 3.96 14.75
C ASP A 71 28.92 3.29 13.82
N ARG A 72 29.10 3.49 12.51
CA ARG A 72 28.24 2.94 11.46
C ARG A 72 29.05 2.74 10.19
N ILE A 73 28.81 1.62 9.50
CA ILE A 73 29.35 1.37 8.16
C ILE A 73 28.21 1.62 7.16
N ASP A 74 28.29 2.74 6.48
CA ASP A 74 27.32 3.21 5.49
C ASP A 74 27.92 3.19 4.06
N VAL A 75 27.12 3.63 3.07
CA VAL A 75 27.54 3.72 1.67
C VAL A 75 28.75 4.65 1.49
N LYS A 76 28.86 5.73 2.29
CA LYS A 76 30.01 6.67 2.20
C LYS A 76 31.32 5.97 2.53
N ILE A 77 31.33 5.12 3.55
CA ILE A 77 32.49 4.31 3.91
C ILE A 77 32.79 3.26 2.85
N LEU A 78 31.75 2.60 2.30
CA LEU A 78 31.91 1.59 1.28
C LEU A 78 32.41 2.15 -0.05
N ASN A 79 32.10 3.41 -0.39
CA ASN A 79 32.63 4.13 -1.55
C ASN A 79 34.17 4.32 -1.53
N ARG A 80 34.85 3.99 -0.43
CA ARG A 80 36.32 3.93 -0.37
C ARG A 80 36.88 2.73 -1.16
N PHE A 81 36.04 1.73 -1.47
CA PHE A 81 36.44 0.52 -2.17
C PHE A 81 36.09 0.60 -3.66
N PRO A 82 37.11 0.52 -4.56
CA PRO A 82 36.87 0.69 -6.00
C PRO A 82 35.84 -0.26 -6.59
N GLU A 83 35.80 -1.51 -6.13
CA GLU A 83 34.85 -2.52 -6.61
C GLU A 83 33.41 -2.14 -6.25
N PHE A 84 33.20 -1.51 -5.10
CA PHE A 84 31.90 -1.02 -4.69
C PHE A 84 31.49 0.22 -5.50
N VAL A 85 32.43 1.13 -5.76
CA VAL A 85 32.19 2.30 -6.61
C VAL A 85 31.81 1.85 -8.03
N GLU A 86 32.57 0.92 -8.63
CA GLU A 86 32.27 0.39 -9.95
C GLU A 86 30.85 -0.25 -9.99
N PHE A 87 30.52 -1.05 -9.00
CA PHE A 87 29.17 -1.62 -8.87
C PHE A 87 28.08 -0.54 -8.75
N HIS A 88 28.35 0.52 -7.99
CA HIS A 88 27.37 1.57 -7.74
C HIS A 88 27.22 2.54 -8.91
N THR A 89 28.32 2.87 -9.62
CA THR A 89 28.33 3.75 -10.80
C THR A 89 27.89 3.06 -12.07
N ALA A 90 28.15 1.76 -12.24
CA ALA A 90 27.63 0.99 -13.38
C ALA A 90 26.07 1.00 -13.45
N LYS A 91 25.39 1.38 -12.39
CA LYS A 91 23.95 1.66 -12.37
C LYS A 91 23.58 3.03 -12.95
N ALA A 92 24.50 3.99 -12.97
CA ALA A 92 24.24 5.38 -13.39
C ALA A 92 24.39 5.61 -14.91
N ASP A 93 25.07 4.73 -15.63
CA ASP A 93 25.48 4.95 -17.02
C ASP A 93 24.39 4.67 -18.08
N LYS A 94 23.11 4.51 -17.68
CA LYS A 94 21.99 4.33 -18.61
C LYS A 94 20.91 5.41 -18.52
N GLY A 95 21.32 6.68 -18.58
CA GLY A 95 20.40 7.80 -18.82
C GLY A 95 20.17 8.70 -17.60
N ASP A 96 20.55 9.91 -17.81
CA ASP A 96 20.33 11.15 -17.06
C ASP A 96 21.41 11.58 -16.06
N SER A 97 21.76 12.85 -16.26
CA SER A 97 22.69 13.74 -15.56
C SER A 97 22.99 13.40 -14.09
N VAL A 98 24.29 13.30 -13.85
CA VAL A 98 24.96 12.84 -12.62
C VAL A 98 24.91 13.83 -11.44
N ASP A 99 24.16 14.93 -11.54
CA ASP A 99 24.23 16.00 -10.53
C ASP A 99 23.30 15.81 -9.31
N ASP A 100 22.35 14.86 -9.35
CA ASP A 100 21.37 14.68 -8.25
C ASP A 100 21.57 13.43 -7.38
N ILE A 101 22.59 12.57 -7.66
CA ILE A 101 22.81 11.33 -6.89
C ILE A 101 23.70 11.56 -5.66
N SER A 102 24.37 12.72 -5.54
CA SER A 102 25.29 13.00 -4.42
C SER A 102 24.58 13.24 -3.08
N ASP A 103 23.29 13.54 -3.06
CA ASP A 103 22.56 13.85 -1.82
C ASP A 103 21.81 12.65 -1.20
N SER A 104 21.68 11.53 -1.94
CA SER A 104 21.04 10.30 -1.44
C SER A 104 21.98 9.37 -0.65
N ALA A 105 23.27 9.74 -0.47
CA ALA A 105 24.25 8.93 0.22
C ALA A 105 24.08 8.84 1.75
N ASP A 106 23.08 9.51 2.31
CA ASP A 106 22.78 9.52 3.76
C ASP A 106 21.49 8.78 4.13
N THR A 107 20.82 8.15 3.16
CA THR A 107 19.59 7.42 3.44
C THR A 107 19.89 6.08 4.09
N THR A 108 19.27 5.85 5.24
CA THR A 108 19.27 4.56 5.96
C THR A 108 18.36 3.54 5.30
N GLU A 109 17.80 3.87 4.14
CA GLU A 109 16.77 3.11 3.44
C GLU A 109 17.35 2.24 2.34
N THR A 110 16.75 1.09 2.14
CA THR A 110 17.08 0.22 1.02
C THR A 110 16.43 0.74 -0.28
N PRO A 111 16.92 0.35 -1.47
CA PRO A 111 16.28 0.72 -2.74
C PRO A 111 14.81 0.33 -2.82
N GLU A 112 14.39 -0.79 -2.24
CA GLU A 112 12.98 -1.19 -2.19
C GLU A 112 12.17 -0.30 -1.24
N GLU A 113 12.73 0.12 -0.10
CA GLU A 113 12.07 1.08 0.80
C GLU A 113 11.87 2.43 0.11
N SER A 114 12.87 2.90 -0.63
CA SER A 114 12.79 4.14 -1.41
C SER A 114 11.77 4.06 -2.54
N LEU A 115 11.74 2.92 -3.26
CA LEU A 115 10.75 2.66 -4.31
C LEU A 115 9.33 2.64 -3.73
N GLU A 116 9.14 1.97 -2.59
CA GLU A 116 7.85 1.90 -1.90
C GLU A 116 7.38 3.29 -1.47
N LYS A 117 8.27 4.11 -0.90
CA LYS A 117 7.94 5.50 -0.54
C LYS A 117 7.53 6.33 -1.76
N ALA A 118 8.29 6.23 -2.85
CA ALA A 118 7.97 6.94 -4.09
C ALA A 118 6.61 6.50 -4.64
N TYR A 119 6.34 5.20 -4.63
CA TYR A 119 5.05 4.64 -5.04
C TYR A 119 3.90 5.16 -4.16
N GLN A 120 4.06 5.15 -2.83
CA GLN A 120 3.04 5.66 -1.91
C GLN A 120 2.82 7.16 -2.07
N SER A 121 3.87 7.93 -2.35
CA SER A 121 3.72 9.35 -2.66
C SER A 121 2.88 9.57 -3.91
N ILE A 122 3.22 8.91 -5.03
CA ILE A 122 2.46 8.98 -6.28
C ILE A 122 1.00 8.57 -6.05
N ARG A 123 0.77 7.49 -5.30
CA ARG A 123 -0.56 6.99 -5.00
C ARG A 123 -1.38 7.98 -4.16
N ASN A 124 -0.77 8.63 -3.16
CA ASN A 124 -1.42 9.64 -2.33
C ASN A 124 -1.80 10.89 -3.15
N ASP A 125 -0.90 11.34 -4.03
CA ASP A 125 -1.17 12.47 -4.93
C ASP A 125 -2.31 12.15 -5.90
N LEU A 126 -2.30 10.94 -6.48
CA LEU A 126 -3.38 10.46 -7.35
C LEU A 126 -4.70 10.37 -6.58
N SER A 127 -4.71 9.81 -5.37
CA SER A 127 -5.90 9.71 -4.52
C SER A 127 -6.49 11.10 -4.24
N SER A 128 -5.63 12.07 -3.92
CA SER A 128 -6.05 13.46 -3.70
C SER A 128 -6.64 14.08 -4.94
N ALA A 129 -6.02 13.86 -6.11
CA ALA A 129 -6.50 14.39 -7.40
C ALA A 129 -7.84 13.75 -7.80
N VAL A 130 -7.98 12.43 -7.65
CA VAL A 130 -9.24 11.70 -7.91
C VAL A 130 -10.37 12.25 -7.03
N LEU A 131 -10.12 12.36 -5.72
CA LEU A 131 -11.12 12.88 -4.78
C LEU A 131 -11.52 14.33 -5.11
N ALA A 132 -10.55 15.18 -5.43
CA ALA A 132 -10.84 16.56 -5.85
C ALA A 132 -11.71 16.57 -7.12
N LYS A 133 -11.42 15.70 -8.09
CA LYS A 133 -12.22 15.58 -9.31
C LYS A 133 -13.64 15.09 -9.03
N VAL A 134 -13.80 14.11 -8.17
CA VAL A 134 -15.13 13.61 -7.75
C VAL A 134 -15.95 14.74 -7.10
N LYS A 135 -15.34 15.56 -6.24
CA LYS A 135 -16.00 16.70 -5.57
C LYS A 135 -16.49 17.77 -6.52
N THR A 136 -15.84 17.97 -7.67
CA THR A 136 -16.26 18.96 -8.66
C THR A 136 -17.40 18.51 -9.56
N ASN A 137 -17.72 17.22 -9.58
CA ASN A 137 -18.80 16.67 -10.40
C ASN A 137 -20.18 16.86 -9.77
N THR A 138 -21.24 16.57 -10.53
CA THR A 138 -22.64 16.71 -10.05
C THR A 138 -22.98 15.62 -9.00
N PRO A 139 -23.99 15.87 -8.14
CA PRO A 139 -24.50 14.83 -7.24
C PRO A 139 -24.92 13.55 -7.97
N LYS A 140 -25.57 13.68 -9.10
CA LYS A 140 -26.00 12.55 -9.96
C LYS A 140 -24.82 11.70 -10.46
N PHE A 141 -23.71 12.38 -10.82
CA PHE A 141 -22.46 11.68 -11.15
C PHE A 141 -21.95 10.87 -9.98
N PHE A 142 -21.98 11.45 -8.77
CA PHE A 142 -21.51 10.78 -7.56
C PHE A 142 -22.33 9.52 -7.22
N GLU A 143 -23.66 9.60 -7.34
CA GLU A 143 -24.53 8.44 -7.16
C GLU A 143 -24.18 7.32 -8.15
N ASN A 144 -24.00 7.65 -9.44
CA ASN A 144 -23.61 6.68 -10.46
C ASN A 144 -22.22 6.09 -10.20
N LEU A 145 -21.26 6.94 -9.81
CA LEU A 145 -19.89 6.52 -9.42
C LEU A 145 -19.92 5.48 -8.29
N VAL A 146 -20.72 5.71 -7.27
CA VAL A 146 -20.86 4.79 -6.13
C VAL A 146 -21.38 3.43 -6.59
N ILE A 147 -22.34 3.41 -7.51
CA ILE A 147 -22.83 2.14 -8.06
C ILE A 147 -21.77 1.44 -8.92
N ASP A 148 -21.07 2.18 -9.79
CA ASP A 148 -19.98 1.62 -10.59
C ASP A 148 -18.86 1.06 -9.68
N LEU A 149 -18.57 1.72 -8.55
CA LEU A 149 -17.64 1.21 -7.54
C LEU A 149 -18.15 -0.10 -6.93
N MET A 150 -19.39 -0.15 -6.48
CA MET A 150 -19.97 -1.37 -5.90
C MET A 150 -19.94 -2.56 -6.90
N ILE A 151 -20.18 -2.29 -8.18
CA ILE A 151 -20.07 -3.30 -9.24
C ILE A 151 -18.61 -3.74 -9.41
N SER A 152 -17.66 -2.82 -9.40
CA SER A 152 -16.24 -3.15 -9.51
C SER A 152 -15.71 -3.95 -8.33
N LEU A 153 -16.32 -3.80 -7.15
CA LEU A 153 -16.09 -4.59 -5.94
C LEU A 153 -16.75 -5.99 -6.01
N GLY A 154 -17.52 -6.28 -7.08
CA GLY A 154 -18.16 -7.59 -7.30
C GLY A 154 -19.61 -7.69 -6.84
N TYR A 155 -20.20 -6.60 -6.37
CA TYR A 155 -21.62 -6.58 -6.01
C TYR A 155 -22.52 -6.37 -7.23
N GLY A 156 -23.80 -6.74 -7.15
CA GLY A 156 -24.82 -6.36 -8.14
C GLY A 156 -25.05 -7.33 -9.30
N GLY A 157 -24.29 -8.41 -9.39
CA GLY A 157 -24.46 -9.47 -10.40
C GLY A 157 -24.25 -9.02 -11.85
N SER A 158 -25.04 -8.09 -12.38
CA SER A 158 -24.85 -7.50 -13.70
C SER A 158 -25.11 -5.99 -13.70
N ARG A 159 -24.41 -5.27 -14.61
CA ARG A 159 -24.63 -3.81 -14.81
C ARG A 159 -26.09 -3.45 -15.15
N LYS A 160 -26.81 -4.34 -15.81
CA LYS A 160 -28.23 -4.14 -16.14
C LYS A 160 -29.14 -4.22 -14.92
N ASP A 161 -28.81 -5.09 -13.97
CA ASP A 161 -29.59 -5.27 -12.74
C ASP A 161 -29.29 -4.18 -11.72
N ALA A 162 -28.02 -3.76 -11.61
CA ALA A 162 -27.61 -2.67 -10.76
C ALA A 162 -28.20 -1.32 -11.22
N GLY A 163 -28.25 -1.08 -12.54
CA GLY A 163 -28.82 0.16 -13.10
C GLY A 163 -30.33 0.35 -12.87
N LYS A 164 -31.08 -0.71 -12.56
CA LYS A 164 -32.52 -0.61 -12.20
C LYS A 164 -32.75 -0.19 -10.75
N SER A 165 -31.74 -0.31 -9.92
CA SER A 165 -31.79 0.03 -8.48
C SER A 165 -31.55 1.50 -8.20
N ILE A 166 -31.11 2.28 -9.22
CA ILE A 166 -30.85 3.72 -9.08
C ILE A 166 -32.04 4.48 -9.63
N GLY A 167 -32.74 5.21 -8.80
CA GLY A 167 -33.68 6.20 -9.33
C GLY A 167 -35.08 6.19 -8.77
N GLN A 168 -35.34 5.55 -7.65
CA GLN A 168 -36.47 5.94 -6.82
C GLN A 168 -36.00 6.99 -5.82
N SER A 169 -35.79 8.22 -6.33
CA SER A 169 -35.53 9.39 -5.48
C SER A 169 -36.81 9.67 -4.68
N GLY A 170 -36.69 9.63 -3.37
CA GLY A 170 -37.74 9.98 -2.45
C GLY A 170 -37.83 9.12 -1.19
N ASP A 171 -37.06 8.09 -1.06
CA ASP A 171 -37.08 7.18 0.08
C ASP A 171 -36.08 7.58 1.15
N GLU A 172 -36.49 8.56 2.00
CA GLU A 172 -35.95 8.81 3.37
C GLU A 172 -34.43 8.71 3.58
N GLY A 173 -33.61 8.94 2.54
CA GLY A 173 -32.13 8.92 2.63
C GLY A 173 -31.47 7.63 2.15
N ILE A 174 -32.11 6.88 1.26
CA ILE A 174 -31.52 5.77 0.51
C ILE A 174 -31.41 6.18 -0.96
N ASP A 175 -30.19 6.17 -1.51
CA ASP A 175 -29.92 6.59 -2.88
C ASP A 175 -29.84 5.40 -3.86
N GLY A 176 -29.68 4.18 -3.33
CA GLY A 176 -29.62 2.99 -4.16
C GLY A 176 -29.73 1.69 -3.37
N ILE A 177 -30.03 0.62 -4.10
CA ILE A 177 -30.07 -0.75 -3.61
C ILE A 177 -29.28 -1.61 -4.58
N ILE A 178 -28.36 -2.43 -4.08
CA ILE A 178 -27.59 -3.36 -4.92
C ILE A 178 -27.69 -4.78 -4.34
N LYS A 179 -27.76 -5.77 -5.23
CA LYS A 179 -27.71 -7.18 -4.84
C LYS A 179 -26.33 -7.50 -4.26
N GLU A 180 -26.27 -8.26 -3.18
CA GLU A 180 -25.01 -8.68 -2.58
C GLU A 180 -24.33 -9.76 -3.45
N ASP A 181 -25.10 -10.66 -4.01
CA ASP A 181 -24.62 -11.78 -4.80
C ASP A 181 -25.33 -11.90 -6.16
N MET A 182 -24.86 -12.80 -7.01
CA MET A 182 -25.45 -13.04 -8.34
C MET A 182 -26.88 -13.56 -8.30
N LEU A 183 -27.28 -14.25 -7.23
CA LEU A 183 -28.63 -14.77 -7.06
C LEU A 183 -29.59 -13.72 -6.50
N GLY A 184 -29.06 -12.70 -5.83
CA GLY A 184 -29.83 -11.65 -5.20
C GLY A 184 -30.58 -12.13 -3.96
N LEU A 185 -29.97 -13.07 -3.22
CA LEU A 185 -30.53 -13.59 -1.96
C LEU A 185 -30.54 -12.53 -0.89
N ASP A 186 -29.59 -11.59 -0.94
CA ASP A 186 -29.52 -10.46 -0.03
C ASP A 186 -29.26 -9.15 -0.80
N VAL A 187 -29.55 -8.02 -0.17
CA VAL A 187 -29.38 -6.70 -0.77
C VAL A 187 -28.66 -5.75 0.18
N ILE A 188 -27.89 -4.84 -0.39
CA ILE A 188 -27.19 -3.78 0.33
C ILE A 188 -27.84 -2.46 -0.06
N TYR A 189 -28.22 -1.69 0.93
CA TYR A 189 -28.76 -0.35 0.78
C TYR A 189 -27.62 0.67 0.79
N ILE A 190 -27.68 1.65 -0.09
CA ILE A 190 -26.60 2.60 -0.34
C ILE A 190 -27.10 4.02 -0.08
N GLN A 191 -26.30 4.78 0.66
CA GLN A 191 -26.40 6.22 0.76
C GLN A 191 -25.12 6.85 0.25
N ALA A 192 -25.22 7.73 -0.74
CA ALA A 192 -24.11 8.45 -1.36
C ALA A 192 -24.20 9.94 -1.08
N LYS A 193 -23.35 10.47 -0.23
CA LYS A 193 -23.42 11.86 0.19
C LYS A 193 -22.18 12.65 -0.27
N ARG A 194 -22.31 13.40 -1.37
CA ARG A 194 -21.27 14.34 -1.81
C ARG A 194 -21.24 15.55 -0.88
N TRP A 195 -20.41 15.48 0.13
CA TRP A 195 -20.29 16.51 1.15
C TRP A 195 -18.83 16.88 1.41
N GLU A 196 -18.52 18.16 1.59
CA GLU A 196 -17.16 18.64 1.88
C GLU A 196 -16.81 18.57 3.35
N GLY A 197 -17.80 18.56 4.22
CA GLY A 197 -17.65 18.57 5.66
C GLY A 197 -17.57 17.17 6.29
N THR A 198 -17.68 17.15 7.63
CA THR A 198 -17.70 15.93 8.41
C THR A 198 -19.12 15.43 8.59
N VAL A 199 -19.37 14.18 8.23
CA VAL A 199 -20.65 13.49 8.48
C VAL A 199 -20.70 13.07 9.94
N GLY A 200 -21.64 13.62 10.67
CA GLY A 200 -21.85 13.32 12.09
C GLY A 200 -22.81 12.16 12.33
N ARG A 201 -22.84 11.69 13.58
CA ARG A 201 -23.76 10.64 14.05
C ARG A 201 -25.23 10.85 13.65
N PRO A 202 -25.82 12.08 13.70
CA PRO A 202 -27.22 12.26 13.32
C PRO A 202 -27.56 11.82 11.89
N GLU A 203 -26.63 12.01 10.94
CA GLU A 203 -26.83 11.59 9.55
C GLU A 203 -26.82 10.05 9.42
N ILE A 204 -25.95 9.39 10.18
CA ILE A 204 -25.90 7.93 10.22
C ILE A 204 -27.16 7.38 10.88
N GLN A 205 -27.66 8.02 11.94
CA GLN A 205 -28.91 7.63 12.58
C GLN A 205 -30.11 7.73 11.64
N LYS A 206 -30.16 8.77 10.79
CA LYS A 206 -31.20 8.89 9.75
C LYS A 206 -31.14 7.71 8.77
N PHE A 207 -29.93 7.38 8.28
CA PHE A 207 -29.72 6.26 7.38
C PHE A 207 -30.12 4.92 8.03
N VAL A 208 -29.73 4.69 9.27
CA VAL A 208 -30.10 3.50 10.04
C VAL A 208 -31.63 3.44 10.24
N GLY A 209 -32.28 4.57 10.51
CA GLY A 209 -33.73 4.66 10.56
C GLY A 209 -34.40 4.23 9.26
N ALA A 210 -33.87 4.67 8.12
CA ALA A 210 -34.35 4.26 6.80
C ALA A 210 -34.13 2.76 6.56
N LEU A 211 -32.99 2.19 6.97
CA LEU A 211 -32.75 0.74 6.92
C LEU A 211 -33.78 -0.04 7.72
N HIS A 212 -34.10 0.40 8.95
CA HIS A 212 -35.12 -0.23 9.78
C HIS A 212 -36.51 -0.16 9.12
N GLY A 213 -36.88 0.99 8.54
CA GLY A 213 -38.14 1.14 7.79
C GLY A 213 -38.27 0.14 6.63
N LYS A 214 -37.15 -0.20 5.96
CA LYS A 214 -37.09 -1.19 4.88
C LYS A 214 -36.80 -2.63 5.37
N ARG A 215 -36.69 -2.85 6.68
CA ARG A 215 -36.25 -4.14 7.28
C ARG A 215 -34.89 -4.62 6.73
N ALA A 216 -34.04 -3.65 6.35
CA ALA A 216 -32.73 -3.92 5.78
C ALA A 216 -31.71 -4.23 6.89
N LYS A 217 -30.83 -5.20 6.63
CA LYS A 217 -29.80 -5.63 7.57
C LYS A 217 -28.40 -5.12 7.20
N LYS A 218 -28.22 -4.64 5.98
CA LYS A 218 -26.93 -4.24 5.43
C LYS A 218 -27.03 -2.90 4.72
N GLY A 219 -26.10 -2.01 5.02
CA GLY A 219 -26.01 -0.69 4.40
C GLY A 219 -24.58 -0.24 4.18
N VAL A 220 -24.38 0.60 3.15
CA VAL A 220 -23.11 1.27 2.88
C VAL A 220 -23.38 2.76 2.79
N PHE A 221 -22.70 3.54 3.61
CA PHE A 221 -22.76 5.00 3.56
C PHE A 221 -21.42 5.54 3.02
N ILE A 222 -21.46 6.19 1.88
CA ILE A 222 -20.29 6.71 1.19
C ILE A 222 -20.35 8.23 1.14
N THR A 223 -19.25 8.89 1.48
CA THR A 223 -19.14 10.36 1.39
C THR A 223 -17.83 10.79 0.76
N THR A 224 -17.82 11.97 0.15
CA THR A 224 -16.58 12.66 -0.26
C THR A 224 -15.89 13.41 0.89
N GLY A 225 -16.55 13.53 2.06
CA GLY A 225 -16.04 14.13 3.27
C GLY A 225 -15.38 13.11 4.21
N LYS A 226 -15.47 13.38 5.51
CA LYS A 226 -14.99 12.50 6.58
C LYS A 226 -16.14 12.12 7.50
N PHE A 227 -15.95 11.10 8.32
CA PHE A 227 -16.88 10.77 9.42
C PHE A 227 -16.34 11.29 10.75
N SER A 228 -17.24 11.71 11.66
CA SER A 228 -16.87 11.99 13.03
C SER A 228 -16.60 10.69 13.80
N GLN A 229 -15.82 10.77 14.88
CA GLN A 229 -15.57 9.62 15.76
C GLN A 229 -16.88 9.05 16.33
N ASP A 230 -17.83 9.92 16.69
CA ASP A 230 -19.14 9.50 17.17
C ASP A 230 -19.96 8.74 16.11
N ALA A 231 -19.81 9.09 14.82
CA ALA A 231 -20.45 8.37 13.73
C ALA A 231 -19.84 6.97 13.55
N ILE A 232 -18.51 6.87 13.64
CA ILE A 232 -17.77 5.61 13.54
C ILE A 232 -18.15 4.70 14.73
N ALA A 233 -18.05 5.20 15.94
CA ALA A 233 -18.39 4.42 17.14
C ALA A 233 -19.87 3.97 17.16
N TYR A 234 -20.76 4.78 16.60
CA TYR A 234 -22.19 4.44 16.57
C TYR A 234 -22.47 3.19 15.71
N VAL A 235 -21.85 3.05 14.54
CA VAL A 235 -22.09 1.89 13.66
C VAL A 235 -21.57 0.57 14.24
N GLU A 236 -20.67 0.61 15.21
CA GLU A 236 -20.20 -0.57 15.92
C GLU A 236 -21.21 -1.13 16.93
N THR A 237 -22.20 -0.30 17.35
CA THR A 237 -23.15 -0.60 18.42
C THR A 237 -24.56 -0.97 17.95
N ILE A 238 -24.81 -0.94 16.63
CA ILE A 238 -26.14 -1.15 16.06
C ILE A 238 -26.29 -2.53 15.41
N ASP A 239 -27.53 -3.02 15.36
CA ASP A 239 -27.84 -4.33 14.76
C ASP A 239 -27.64 -4.38 13.22
N PRO A 240 -28.14 -3.41 12.41
CA PRO A 240 -27.82 -3.41 10.99
C PRO A 240 -26.32 -3.22 10.75
N LYS A 241 -25.74 -4.07 9.89
CA LYS A 241 -24.33 -3.93 9.48
C LYS A 241 -24.19 -2.73 8.55
N VAL A 242 -23.58 -1.65 9.04
CA VAL A 242 -23.32 -0.43 8.24
C VAL A 242 -21.82 -0.26 8.04
N ILE A 243 -21.43 -0.12 6.78
CA ILE A 243 -20.05 0.21 6.39
C ILE A 243 -19.98 1.70 6.02
N LEU A 244 -19.00 2.40 6.59
CA LEU A 244 -18.74 3.81 6.30
C LEU A 244 -17.51 3.90 5.39
N ILE A 245 -17.64 4.58 4.25
CA ILE A 245 -16.55 4.83 3.29
C ILE A 245 -16.39 6.34 3.15
N ASP A 246 -15.29 6.87 3.68
CA ASP A 246 -14.96 8.29 3.57
C ASP A 246 -14.32 8.63 2.22
N GLY A 247 -14.05 9.93 1.97
CA GLY A 247 -13.52 10.37 0.69
C GLY A 247 -12.14 9.81 0.36
N ARG A 248 -11.30 9.58 1.36
CA ARG A 248 -9.98 8.96 1.16
C ARG A 248 -10.11 7.49 0.77
N GLN A 249 -10.86 6.74 1.54
CA GLN A 249 -11.14 5.33 1.25
C GLN A 249 -11.82 5.14 -0.11
N LEU A 250 -12.75 6.04 -0.47
CA LEU A 250 -13.39 6.05 -1.77
C LEU A 250 -12.35 6.17 -2.90
N ALA A 251 -11.44 7.15 -2.82
CA ALA A 251 -10.40 7.36 -3.84
C ALA A 251 -9.43 6.17 -3.92
N GLU A 252 -9.05 5.59 -2.79
CA GLU A 252 -8.21 4.40 -2.72
C GLU A 252 -8.89 3.19 -3.41
N LEU A 253 -10.15 2.94 -3.11
CA LEU A 253 -10.93 1.87 -3.76
C LEU A 253 -11.09 2.11 -5.26
N MET A 254 -11.30 3.36 -5.70
CA MET A 254 -11.36 3.70 -7.12
C MET A 254 -10.03 3.37 -7.84
N ILE A 255 -8.89 3.67 -7.22
CA ILE A 255 -7.55 3.36 -7.76
C ILE A 255 -7.35 1.85 -7.83
N ASP A 256 -7.65 1.12 -6.76
CA ASP A 256 -7.46 -0.33 -6.67
C ASP A 256 -8.30 -1.11 -7.69
N HIS A 257 -9.47 -0.57 -8.04
CA HIS A 257 -10.39 -1.18 -9.00
C HIS A 257 -10.37 -0.51 -10.39
N ASN A 258 -9.37 0.33 -10.68
CA ASN A 258 -9.23 1.04 -11.96
C ASN A 258 -10.47 1.84 -12.36
N LEU A 259 -11.19 2.41 -11.39
CA LEU A 259 -12.36 3.23 -11.65
C LEU A 259 -11.97 4.69 -11.79
N GLY A 260 -12.12 5.25 -12.99
CA GLY A 260 -11.75 6.63 -13.30
C GLY A 260 -10.23 6.86 -13.40
N VAL A 261 -9.44 5.80 -13.36
CA VAL A 261 -7.98 5.82 -13.53
C VAL A 261 -7.54 4.75 -14.53
N SER A 262 -6.33 4.88 -15.06
CA SER A 262 -5.72 3.87 -15.93
C SER A 262 -4.24 3.69 -15.56
N THR A 263 -3.71 2.49 -15.75
CA THR A 263 -2.29 2.20 -15.53
C THR A 263 -1.45 2.96 -16.55
N SER A 264 -0.55 3.82 -16.08
CA SER A 264 0.42 4.52 -16.94
C SER A 264 1.69 3.70 -17.16
N ASN A 265 2.23 3.12 -16.09
CA ASN A 265 3.46 2.34 -16.11
C ASN A 265 3.35 1.12 -15.21
N SER A 266 4.11 0.05 -15.57
CA SER A 266 4.25 -1.15 -14.77
C SER A 266 5.73 -1.54 -14.71
N TYR A 267 6.24 -1.78 -13.51
CA TYR A 267 7.63 -2.15 -13.27
C TYR A 267 7.72 -3.54 -12.66
N GLU A 268 8.54 -4.41 -13.27
CA GLU A 268 8.85 -5.72 -12.72
C GLU A 268 10.18 -5.69 -11.97
N ILE A 269 10.18 -6.01 -10.70
CA ILE A 269 11.41 -6.18 -9.91
C ILE A 269 11.81 -7.65 -9.98
N LYS A 270 13.01 -7.91 -10.57
CA LYS A 270 13.58 -9.26 -10.68
C LYS A 270 14.65 -9.46 -9.64
N LYS A 271 14.78 -10.68 -9.14
CA LYS A 271 15.88 -11.14 -8.32
C LYS A 271 16.65 -12.23 -9.05
N MET A 272 17.92 -12.37 -8.73
CA MET A 272 18.74 -13.46 -9.25
C MET A 272 18.18 -14.80 -8.74
N ASP A 273 17.98 -15.73 -9.66
CA ASP A 273 17.69 -17.13 -9.35
C ASP A 273 19.02 -17.86 -9.13
N SER A 274 19.39 -18.07 -7.88
CA SER A 274 20.65 -18.71 -7.53
C SER A 274 20.71 -20.17 -7.97
N ASP A 275 19.55 -20.85 -8.04
CA ASP A 275 19.49 -22.27 -8.40
C ASP A 275 19.84 -22.49 -9.88
N TYR A 276 19.60 -21.47 -10.72
CA TYR A 276 19.99 -21.49 -12.13
C TYR A 276 21.52 -21.51 -12.34
N PHE A 277 22.27 -20.90 -11.40
CA PHE A 277 23.72 -20.76 -11.49
C PHE A 277 24.47 -21.83 -10.69
N ASP A 278 23.79 -22.66 -9.92
CA ASP A 278 24.40 -23.80 -9.24
C ASP A 278 24.55 -24.93 -10.27
N GLU A 279 25.81 -25.27 -10.62
CA GLU A 279 26.11 -26.45 -11.43
C GLU A 279 25.63 -27.68 -10.63
N THR A 280 24.69 -28.43 -11.20
CA THR A 280 24.33 -29.77 -10.71
C THR A 280 25.51 -30.70 -11.01
N GLU A 281 26.34 -31.00 -9.97
CA GLU A 281 27.25 -32.13 -10.05
C GLU A 281 26.50 -33.47 -10.12
#